data_ed6a01a20ce5fe70d4176fde25417baa
#
_entry.id   ed6a01a20ce5fe70d4176fde25417baa
#
_cell.length_a   1.000
_cell.length_b   1.000
_cell.length_c   1.000
_cell.angle_alpha   90.00
_cell.angle_beta   90.00
_cell.angle_gamma   90.00
#
_symmetry.space_group_name_H-M   'P 1'
#
loop_
_entity.id
_entity.type
_entity.pdbx_description
1 polymer ?
#
loop_
_entity_poly.entity_id
_entity_poly.type
_entity_poly.pdbx_seq_one_letter_code
_entity_poly.pdbx_strand_id
1 'polypeptide(L)'
;KLRRYIEEGERKEFHTGYKCSIREPWYLVPSVWVPDGFAFRQIYDFPRMVLNASGATSTDTIHRLRSKGVKPERVIANTYTWLTAASAEIEGRSYGGGVLELEPTEAERLMMPAKLNGAMPLTEVDQLVRAGRLDSVLEENARIVLRDHMGLSAADFSPIDQTPDLL
;
A
#
# COMPACT_ATOMS: atom_id res chain seq x y z
N LYS A 1 -24.52 -16.44 -19.25
CA LYS A 1 -23.58 -17.12 -18.32
C LYS A 1 -23.83 -16.70 -16.85
N LEU A 2 -23.87 -15.40 -16.52
CA LEU A 2 -24.06 -14.93 -15.14
C LEU A 2 -25.35 -15.42 -14.49
N ARG A 3 -26.50 -15.29 -15.21
CA ARG A 3 -27.81 -15.75 -14.70
C ARG A 3 -27.78 -17.24 -14.32
N ARG A 4 -27.23 -18.10 -15.18
CA ARG A 4 -27.07 -19.53 -14.90
C ARG A 4 -26.19 -19.80 -13.67
N TYR A 5 -25.17 -18.99 -13.44
CA TYR A 5 -24.31 -19.10 -12.25
C TYR A 5 -25.07 -18.76 -10.97
N ILE A 6 -25.93 -17.72 -11.02
CA ILE A 6 -26.78 -17.33 -9.89
C ILE A 6 -27.80 -18.43 -9.57
N GLU A 7 -28.52 -18.94 -10.58
CA GLU A 7 -29.47 -20.04 -10.46
C GLU A 7 -28.81 -21.32 -9.87
N GLU A 8 -27.59 -21.61 -10.29
CA GLU A 8 -26.81 -22.73 -9.72
C GLU A 8 -26.46 -22.48 -8.24
N GLY A 9 -26.12 -21.24 -7.86
CA GLY A 9 -25.87 -20.87 -6.47
C GLY A 9 -27.13 -20.97 -5.60
N GLU A 10 -28.28 -20.60 -6.12
CA GLU A 10 -29.58 -20.75 -5.45
C GLU A 10 -29.93 -22.23 -5.26
N ARG A 11 -29.74 -23.04 -6.29
CA ARG A 11 -29.94 -24.49 -6.22
C ARG A 11 -29.05 -25.18 -5.18
N LYS A 12 -27.83 -24.65 -4.99
CA LYS A 12 -26.86 -25.11 -3.99
C LYS A 12 -27.00 -24.41 -2.63
N GLU A 13 -28.05 -23.63 -2.45
CA GLU A 13 -28.37 -22.90 -1.22
C GLU A 13 -27.28 -21.95 -0.73
N PHE A 14 -26.39 -21.45 -1.62
CA PHE A 14 -25.33 -20.48 -1.23
C PHE A 14 -25.92 -19.18 -0.68
N HIS A 15 -27.12 -18.78 -1.10
CA HIS A 15 -27.82 -17.59 -0.63
C HIS A 15 -28.26 -17.68 0.85
N THR A 16 -28.33 -18.89 1.44
CA THR A 16 -28.74 -19.09 2.84
C THR A 16 -27.61 -18.84 3.83
N GLY A 17 -26.35 -18.86 3.37
CA GLY A 17 -25.19 -18.56 4.21
C GLY A 17 -25.28 -17.15 4.81
N TYR A 18 -24.90 -17.00 6.08
CA TYR A 18 -25.06 -15.74 6.85
C TYR A 18 -24.67 -14.47 6.07
N LYS A 19 -23.48 -14.44 5.47
CA LYS A 19 -23.04 -13.24 4.71
C LYS A 19 -23.82 -13.01 3.41
N CYS A 20 -24.42 -14.04 2.84
CA CYS A 20 -25.25 -13.91 1.64
C CYS A 20 -26.69 -13.52 2.00
N SER A 21 -27.24 -14.11 3.06
CA SER A 21 -28.62 -13.87 3.49
C SER A 21 -28.90 -12.42 3.94
N ILE A 22 -27.88 -11.69 4.39
CA ILE A 22 -27.99 -10.27 4.79
C ILE A 22 -27.77 -9.28 3.64
N ARG A 23 -27.64 -9.77 2.38
CA ARG A 23 -27.43 -8.95 1.18
C ARG A 23 -28.61 -9.02 0.25
N GLU A 24 -28.93 -7.91 -0.39
CA GLU A 24 -29.96 -7.86 -1.41
C GLU A 24 -29.41 -7.12 -2.65
N PRO A 25 -29.24 -7.84 -3.78
CA PRO A 25 -29.38 -9.30 -3.92
C PRO A 25 -28.21 -10.07 -3.28
N TRP A 26 -28.44 -11.32 -2.91
CA TRP A 26 -27.51 -12.17 -2.15
C TRP A 26 -26.13 -12.33 -2.77
N TYR A 27 -26.04 -12.32 -4.10
CA TYR A 27 -24.80 -12.47 -4.88
C TYR A 27 -24.02 -11.16 -5.05
N LEU A 28 -24.55 -10.04 -4.56
CA LEU A 28 -23.84 -8.77 -4.65
C LEU A 28 -22.65 -8.75 -3.68
N VAL A 29 -21.45 -8.64 -4.21
CA VAL A 29 -20.27 -8.42 -3.39
C VAL A 29 -20.21 -6.94 -2.98
N PRO A 30 -20.30 -6.63 -1.69
CA PRO A 30 -20.29 -5.23 -1.24
C PRO A 30 -18.94 -4.59 -1.45
N SER A 31 -18.94 -3.25 -1.55
CA SER A 31 -17.71 -2.46 -1.59
C SER A 31 -16.75 -2.81 -2.73
N VAL A 32 -17.28 -3.23 -3.89
CA VAL A 32 -16.46 -3.43 -5.10
C VAL A 32 -16.28 -2.08 -5.79
N TRP A 33 -15.05 -1.61 -5.84
CA TRP A 33 -14.66 -0.42 -6.57
C TRP A 33 -13.23 -0.54 -7.07
N VAL A 34 -12.90 0.17 -8.14
CA VAL A 34 -11.56 0.19 -8.74
C VAL A 34 -10.74 1.28 -8.07
N PRO A 35 -9.69 0.94 -7.33
CA PRO A 35 -8.80 1.91 -6.70
C PRO A 35 -7.78 2.46 -7.68
N ASP A 36 -7.14 3.57 -7.32
CA ASP A 36 -6.00 4.13 -8.05
C ASP A 36 -4.71 3.32 -7.83
N GLY A 37 -4.61 2.66 -6.69
CA GLY A 37 -3.47 1.84 -6.33
C GLY A 37 -3.77 0.90 -5.17
N PHE A 38 -2.75 0.13 -4.79
CA PHE A 38 -2.82 -0.83 -3.70
C PHE A 38 -1.65 -0.67 -2.73
N ALA A 39 -1.90 -0.90 -1.43
CA ALA A 39 -0.88 -1.08 -0.42
C ALA A 39 -0.99 -2.49 0.18
N PHE A 40 0.12 -3.16 0.37
CA PHE A 40 0.13 -4.49 0.94
C PHE A 40 -0.05 -4.42 2.46
N ARG A 41 -0.93 -5.28 2.98
CA ARG A 41 -1.20 -5.37 4.41
C ARG A 41 -0.01 -5.92 5.17
N GLN A 42 0.63 -6.96 4.63
CA GLN A 42 1.82 -7.57 5.22
C GLN A 42 3.07 -6.96 4.60
N ILE A 43 3.99 -6.54 5.45
CA ILE A 43 5.24 -5.89 5.10
C ILE A 43 6.38 -6.84 5.47
N TYR A 44 7.29 -7.05 4.54
CA TYR A 44 8.50 -7.83 4.77
C TYR A 44 9.72 -6.90 4.88
N ASP A 45 10.02 -6.14 3.84
CA ASP A 45 11.18 -5.26 3.74
C ASP A 45 10.80 -3.77 3.71
N PHE A 46 9.66 -3.44 3.11
CA PHE A 46 9.21 -2.07 2.93
C PHE A 46 7.69 -2.02 2.69
N PRO A 47 6.97 -0.97 3.19
CA PRO A 47 5.54 -0.80 2.96
C PRO A 47 5.24 -0.41 1.50
N ARG A 48 5.22 -1.41 0.62
CA ARG A 48 5.10 -1.21 -0.83
C ARG A 48 3.71 -0.76 -1.22
N MET A 49 3.68 0.25 -2.09
CA MET A 49 2.48 0.69 -2.78
C MET A 49 2.66 0.56 -4.29
N VAL A 50 1.61 0.17 -4.99
CA VAL A 50 1.65 -0.06 -6.43
C VAL A 50 0.48 0.62 -7.14
N LEU A 51 0.71 1.08 -8.37
CA LEU A 51 -0.32 1.69 -9.21
C LEU A 51 -1.24 0.61 -9.79
N ASN A 52 -2.53 0.88 -9.82
CA ASN A 52 -3.51 0.01 -10.46
C ASN A 52 -3.65 0.31 -11.95
N ALA A 53 -2.69 -0.14 -12.75
CA ALA A 53 -2.71 0.03 -14.20
C ALA A 53 -3.73 -0.88 -14.91
N SER A 54 -4.22 -1.92 -14.25
CA SER A 54 -5.11 -2.93 -14.85
C SER A 54 -6.60 -2.71 -14.60
N GLY A 55 -6.97 -1.72 -13.77
CA GLY A 55 -8.35 -1.52 -13.34
C GLY A 55 -8.87 -2.66 -12.45
N ALA A 56 -7.98 -3.36 -11.76
CA ALA A 56 -8.34 -4.45 -10.85
C ALA A 56 -9.01 -3.94 -9.57
N THR A 57 -9.70 -4.84 -8.89
CA THR A 57 -10.12 -4.66 -7.50
C THR A 57 -9.50 -5.74 -6.62
N SER A 58 -9.52 -5.56 -5.31
CA SER A 58 -8.99 -6.53 -4.36
C SER A 58 -10.00 -6.90 -3.30
N THR A 59 -9.73 -7.99 -2.60
CA THR A 59 -10.40 -8.39 -1.36
C THR A 59 -9.74 -7.69 -0.15
N ASP A 60 -10.00 -8.18 1.04
CA ASP A 60 -9.62 -7.60 2.32
C ASP A 60 -8.13 -7.71 2.71
N THR A 61 -7.37 -8.53 1.99
CA THR A 61 -5.93 -8.73 2.28
C THR A 61 -5.00 -7.66 1.68
N ILE A 62 -5.55 -6.77 0.87
CA ILE A 62 -4.82 -5.69 0.22
C ILE A 62 -5.62 -4.39 0.39
N HIS A 63 -4.97 -3.36 0.91
CA HIS A 63 -5.57 -2.04 1.05
C HIS A 63 -5.71 -1.37 -0.32
N ARG A 64 -6.87 -0.77 -0.54
CA ARG A 64 -7.19 -0.02 -1.76
C ARG A 64 -6.99 1.46 -1.52
N LEU A 65 -6.20 2.09 -2.38
CA LEU A 65 -5.84 3.49 -2.30
C LEU A 65 -6.68 4.33 -3.27
N ARG A 66 -7.09 5.51 -2.82
CA ARG A 66 -7.68 6.55 -3.67
C ARG A 66 -6.96 7.86 -3.44
N SER A 67 -6.37 8.39 -4.49
CA SER A 67 -5.72 9.70 -4.45
C SER A 67 -6.76 10.82 -4.48
N LYS A 68 -6.53 11.88 -3.72
CA LYS A 68 -7.39 13.06 -3.69
C LYS A 68 -6.57 14.30 -4.02
N GLY A 69 -6.82 14.88 -5.19
CA GLY A 69 -6.19 16.13 -5.61
C GLY A 69 -4.71 16.04 -6.03
N VAL A 70 -4.15 14.83 -6.09
CA VAL A 70 -2.78 14.56 -6.56
C VAL A 70 -2.84 13.38 -7.53
N LYS A 71 -1.99 13.35 -8.54
CA LYS A 71 -1.90 12.20 -9.45
C LYS A 71 -1.47 10.93 -8.69
N PRO A 72 -2.15 9.80 -8.89
CA PRO A 72 -1.82 8.54 -8.18
C PRO A 72 -0.36 8.14 -8.31
N GLU A 73 0.24 8.30 -9.51
CA GLU A 73 1.63 7.98 -9.77
C GLU A 73 2.58 8.76 -8.84
N ARG A 74 2.26 10.03 -8.58
CA ARG A 74 3.05 10.87 -7.67
C ARG A 74 2.89 10.46 -6.23
N VAL A 75 1.66 10.16 -5.80
CA VAL A 75 1.40 9.67 -4.44
C VAL A 75 2.22 8.42 -4.19
N ILE A 76 2.16 7.45 -5.10
CA ILE A 76 2.86 6.17 -4.97
C ILE A 76 4.38 6.36 -5.01
N ALA A 77 4.92 7.16 -5.94
CA ALA A 77 6.36 7.43 -5.98
C ALA A 77 6.87 8.07 -4.68
N ASN A 78 6.11 9.02 -4.14
CA ASN A 78 6.46 9.72 -2.90
C ASN A 78 6.41 8.83 -1.65
N THR A 79 5.75 7.65 -1.68
CA THR A 79 5.74 6.73 -0.52
C THR A 79 7.08 6.03 -0.31
N TYR A 80 7.91 5.93 -1.33
CA TYR A 80 9.21 5.28 -1.24
C TYR A 80 10.24 6.20 -0.57
N THR A 81 10.06 6.44 0.74
CA THR A 81 10.95 7.25 1.58
C THR A 81 11.14 6.60 2.94
N TRP A 82 12.24 6.93 3.62
CA TRP A 82 12.50 6.50 4.99
C TRP A 82 11.42 6.96 5.98
N LEU A 83 10.77 8.12 5.74
CA LEU A 83 9.63 8.58 6.53
C LEU A 83 8.48 7.56 6.52
N THR A 84 8.15 7.05 5.34
CA THR A 84 7.07 6.06 5.20
C THR A 84 7.46 4.72 5.86
N ALA A 85 8.72 4.30 5.71
CA ALA A 85 9.23 3.11 6.38
C ALA A 85 9.16 3.22 7.91
N ALA A 86 9.68 4.32 8.47
CA ALA A 86 9.65 4.57 9.92
C ALA A 86 8.22 4.66 10.46
N SER A 87 7.31 5.31 9.72
CA SER A 87 5.91 5.37 10.11
C SER A 87 5.25 3.99 10.11
N ALA A 88 5.60 3.11 9.17
CA ALA A 88 5.08 1.74 9.14
C ALA A 88 5.57 0.92 10.34
N GLU A 89 6.82 1.08 10.76
CA GLU A 89 7.36 0.45 11.96
C GLU A 89 6.67 0.91 13.25
N ILE A 90 6.30 2.21 13.33
CA ILE A 90 5.63 2.78 14.50
C ILE A 90 4.16 2.35 14.56
N GLU A 91 3.45 2.40 13.44
CA GLU A 91 2.01 2.13 13.38
C GLU A 91 1.68 0.65 13.25
N GLY A 92 2.56 -0.14 12.62
CA GLY A 92 2.31 -1.54 12.31
C GLY A 92 2.33 -2.45 13.52
N ARG A 93 1.70 -3.60 13.37
CA ARG A 93 1.68 -4.66 14.38
C ARG A 93 2.71 -5.72 14.04
N SER A 94 3.66 -5.93 14.95
CA SER A 94 4.62 -7.01 14.81
C SER A 94 3.99 -8.35 15.19
N TYR A 95 4.05 -9.31 14.30
CA TYR A 95 3.63 -10.69 14.55
C TYR A 95 4.85 -11.61 14.63
N GLY A 96 4.66 -12.80 15.21
CA GLY A 96 5.70 -13.81 15.26
C GLY A 96 6.25 -14.15 13.87
N GLY A 97 7.57 -14.35 13.77
CA GLY A 97 8.24 -14.64 12.50
C GLY A 97 8.72 -13.42 11.70
N GLY A 98 8.74 -12.21 12.33
CA GLY A 98 9.28 -11.00 11.71
C GLY A 98 8.34 -10.33 10.68
N VAL A 99 7.05 -10.67 10.72
CA VAL A 99 6.06 -10.03 9.85
C VAL A 99 5.51 -8.78 10.53
N LEU A 100 5.62 -7.65 9.86
CA LEU A 100 4.93 -6.41 10.20
C LEU A 100 3.62 -6.35 9.41
N GLU A 101 2.51 -6.04 10.07
CA GLU A 101 1.20 -5.98 9.45
C GLU A 101 0.51 -4.64 9.73
N LEU A 102 -0.03 -4.03 8.67
CA LEU A 102 -0.87 -2.85 8.75
C LEU A 102 -2.34 -3.26 8.63
N GLU A 103 -3.08 -3.26 9.71
CA GLU A 103 -4.54 -3.33 9.66
C GLU A 103 -5.11 -2.04 9.06
N PRO A 104 -6.40 -1.98 8.67
CA PRO A 104 -6.94 -0.78 8.03
C PRO A 104 -6.69 0.51 8.81
N THR A 105 -6.83 0.49 10.13
CA THR A 105 -6.63 1.67 10.99
C THR A 105 -5.17 2.13 11.01
N GLU A 106 -4.23 1.21 11.05
CA GLU A 106 -2.79 1.51 10.99
C GLU A 106 -2.40 2.02 9.60
N ALA A 107 -2.93 1.41 8.54
CA ALA A 107 -2.70 1.87 7.17
C ALA A 107 -3.21 3.30 6.93
N GLU A 108 -4.32 3.71 7.55
CA GLU A 108 -4.87 5.07 7.48
C GLU A 108 -4.00 6.11 8.21
N ARG A 109 -3.18 5.68 9.16
CA ARG A 109 -2.25 6.56 9.92
C ARG A 109 -0.87 6.67 9.29
N LEU A 110 -0.59 5.85 8.27
CA LEU A 110 0.71 5.82 7.63
C LEU A 110 1.09 7.20 7.08
N MET A 111 2.18 7.75 7.59
CA MET A 111 2.71 9.04 7.15
C MET A 111 3.49 8.89 5.85
N MET A 112 3.19 9.75 4.89
CA MET A 112 3.88 9.80 3.61
C MET A 112 3.87 11.22 3.03
N PRO A 113 4.90 11.65 2.29
CA PRO A 113 4.95 12.98 1.70
C PRO A 113 4.15 13.07 0.38
N ALA A 114 2.88 12.67 0.38
CA ALA A 114 2.07 12.44 -0.82
C ALA A 114 1.87 13.67 -1.71
N LYS A 115 1.90 14.88 -1.14
CA LYS A 115 1.62 16.14 -1.87
C LYS A 115 2.86 16.87 -2.38
N LEU A 116 4.05 16.43 -2.00
CA LEU A 116 5.29 17.11 -2.37
C LEU A 116 5.69 16.82 -3.82
N ASN A 117 6.26 17.81 -4.48
CA ASN A 117 6.88 17.67 -5.80
C ASN A 117 8.33 17.21 -5.63
N GLY A 118 8.85 16.50 -6.60
CA GLY A 118 10.28 16.24 -6.70
C GLY A 118 10.72 14.81 -6.43
N ALA A 119 9.85 13.90 -6.03
CA ALA A 119 10.21 12.49 -5.97
C ALA A 119 10.60 11.95 -7.36
N MET A 120 11.38 10.88 -7.35
CA MET A 120 11.72 10.11 -8.54
C MET A 120 10.44 9.73 -9.31
N PRO A 121 10.42 9.76 -10.66
CA PRO A 121 9.27 9.31 -11.44
C PRO A 121 8.90 7.87 -11.12
N LEU A 122 7.60 7.55 -11.03
CA LEU A 122 7.13 6.19 -10.68
C LEU A 122 7.68 5.11 -11.61
N THR A 123 7.88 5.42 -12.89
CA THR A 123 8.47 4.48 -13.86
C THR A 123 9.90 4.09 -13.51
N GLU A 124 10.68 5.02 -12.99
CA GLU A 124 12.05 4.78 -12.56
C GLU A 124 12.07 4.02 -11.21
N VAL A 125 11.20 4.42 -10.27
CA VAL A 125 10.97 3.67 -9.02
C VAL A 125 10.63 2.21 -9.31
N ASP A 126 9.67 1.94 -10.22
CA ASP A 126 9.26 0.58 -10.58
C ASP A 126 10.42 -0.24 -11.17
N GLN A 127 11.22 0.36 -12.05
CA GLN A 127 12.40 -0.28 -12.63
C GLN A 127 13.43 -0.67 -11.58
N LEU A 128 13.78 0.26 -10.67
CA LEU A 128 14.76 0.02 -9.63
C LEU A 128 14.27 -1.01 -8.60
N VAL A 129 13.03 -0.90 -8.16
CA VAL A 129 12.43 -1.87 -7.22
C VAL A 129 12.40 -3.28 -7.81
N ARG A 130 12.03 -3.44 -9.08
CA ARG A 130 12.06 -4.74 -9.77
C ARG A 130 13.47 -5.29 -9.96
N ALA A 131 14.47 -4.41 -10.03
CA ALA A 131 15.87 -4.79 -10.09
C ALA A 131 16.49 -5.10 -8.72
N GLY A 132 15.69 -5.08 -7.63
CA GLY A 132 16.18 -5.31 -6.27
C GLY A 132 16.98 -4.13 -5.69
N ARG A 133 16.80 -2.93 -6.25
CA ARG A 133 17.55 -1.72 -5.87
C ARG A 133 16.67 -0.74 -5.09
N LEU A 134 15.93 -1.25 -4.10
CA LEU A 134 15.08 -0.44 -3.25
C LEU A 134 15.86 0.65 -2.52
N ASP A 135 17.05 0.33 -1.98
CA ASP A 135 17.89 1.29 -1.25
C ASP A 135 18.24 2.51 -2.09
N SER A 136 18.57 2.31 -3.38
CA SER A 136 18.84 3.43 -4.30
C SER A 136 17.63 4.37 -4.47
N VAL A 137 16.42 3.83 -4.43
CA VAL A 137 15.18 4.63 -4.48
C VAL A 137 15.00 5.42 -3.19
N LEU A 138 15.21 4.76 -2.05
CA LEU A 138 15.04 5.38 -0.73
C LEU A 138 16.03 6.52 -0.51
N GLU A 139 17.29 6.31 -0.88
CA GLU A 139 18.35 7.33 -0.80
C GLU A 139 18.04 8.55 -1.66
N GLU A 140 17.69 8.34 -2.95
CA GLU A 140 17.41 9.44 -3.87
C GLU A 140 16.14 10.19 -3.48
N ASN A 141 15.07 9.48 -3.12
CA ASN A 141 13.84 10.13 -2.64
C ASN A 141 14.04 10.82 -1.29
N ALA A 142 14.86 10.28 -0.39
CA ALA A 142 15.23 10.96 0.85
C ALA A 142 15.93 12.30 0.55
N ARG A 143 16.88 12.29 -0.39
CA ARG A 143 17.57 13.51 -0.81
C ARG A 143 16.58 14.53 -1.42
N ILE A 144 15.75 14.12 -2.36
CA ILE A 144 14.85 15.02 -3.10
C ILE A 144 13.69 15.49 -2.21
N VAL A 145 12.99 14.56 -1.55
CA VAL A 145 11.74 14.86 -0.85
C VAL A 145 12.01 15.38 0.56
N LEU A 146 12.78 14.67 1.34
CA LEU A 146 12.96 14.98 2.77
C LEU A 146 13.94 16.13 2.97
N ARG A 147 15.06 16.14 2.24
CA ARG A 147 16.07 17.18 2.38
C ARG A 147 15.70 18.45 1.62
N ASP A 148 15.48 18.34 0.31
CA ASP A 148 15.36 19.52 -0.55
C ASP A 148 14.00 20.22 -0.38
N HIS A 149 12.93 19.47 -0.08
CA HIS A 149 11.58 20.02 0.06
C HIS A 149 11.07 20.15 1.50
N MET A 150 11.50 19.26 2.41
CA MET A 150 11.10 19.34 3.82
C MET A 150 12.15 20.01 4.71
N GLY A 151 13.34 20.27 4.17
CA GLY A 151 14.43 20.94 4.89
C GLY A 151 15.08 20.07 5.98
N LEU A 152 14.92 18.76 5.93
CA LEU A 152 15.55 17.83 6.87
C LEU A 152 17.04 17.74 6.60
N SER A 153 17.84 17.74 7.65
CA SER A 153 19.30 17.64 7.57
C SER A 153 19.79 16.20 7.52
N ALA A 154 21.05 16.00 7.14
CA ALA A 154 21.65 14.67 7.20
C ALA A 154 21.65 14.07 8.62
N ALA A 155 21.67 14.91 9.66
CA ALA A 155 21.61 14.46 11.05
C ALA A 155 20.24 13.83 11.41
N ASP A 156 19.16 14.24 10.73
CA ASP A 156 17.83 13.69 10.94
C ASP A 156 17.69 12.25 10.41
N PHE A 157 18.61 11.81 9.54
CA PHE A 157 18.67 10.46 8.96
C PHE A 157 19.71 9.56 9.64
N SER A 158 20.65 10.12 10.35
CA SER A 158 21.81 9.37 10.90
C SER A 158 21.43 8.26 11.92
N PRO A 159 20.32 8.31 12.65
CA PRO A 159 19.90 7.21 13.51
C PRO A 159 19.37 5.98 12.76
N ILE A 160 18.92 6.17 11.53
CA ILE A 160 18.29 5.10 10.73
C ILE A 160 19.36 4.20 10.08
N ASP A 161 20.51 4.77 9.76
CA ASP A 161 21.64 4.08 9.13
C ASP A 161 22.51 3.28 10.13
N GLN A 162 22.26 3.42 11.44
CA GLN A 162 23.06 2.81 12.51
C GLN A 162 22.37 1.64 13.23
N THR A 163 21.25 1.12 12.74
CA THR A 163 20.73 -0.14 13.26
C THR A 163 21.69 -1.26 12.89
N PRO A 164 22.44 -1.85 13.86
CA PRO A 164 23.25 -3.02 13.56
C PRO A 164 22.30 -4.14 13.10
N ASP A 165 22.76 -4.93 12.14
CA ASP A 165 22.11 -6.17 11.71
C ASP A 165 21.60 -6.94 12.93
N LEU A 166 20.34 -6.79 13.25
CA LEU A 166 19.64 -7.68 14.16
C LEU A 166 19.21 -8.90 13.35
N LEU A 167 20.16 -9.80 13.19
CA LEU A 167 19.95 -11.19 12.79
C LEU A 167 19.12 -11.95 13.83
#